data_5d59738a282ba3d4a90ba6c597c2fdb0
#
_entry.id   5d59738a282ba3d4a90ba6c597c2fdb0
#
_cell.length_a   1.000
_cell.length_b   1.000
_cell.length_c   1.000
_cell.angle_alpha   90.00
_cell.angle_beta   90.00
_cell.angle_gamma   90.00
#
_symmetry.space_group_name_H-M   'P 1'
#
loop_
_entity.id
_entity.type
_entity.pdbx_description
1 polymer ?
#
loop_
_entity_poly.entity_id
_entity_poly.type
_entity_poly.pdbx_seq_one_letter_code
_entity_poly.pdbx_strand_id
1 'polypeptide(L)'
;MTETYVECMVKHVTKPVLKVLVYLLWTICAIVGIFSFLINNVIGLIIAIGLGVGAYFLNMNTDIEYEYLYCDKEITVDKVLARSKRKRVDKFDVGKIEILAPIKSYHLDDYKNRQAKVLDFSSGVENQPDHRFVFFYEGQKKVILEPSPEFVKAVYNVAPRKVFTD
;
A
#
# COMPACT_ATOMS: atom_id res chain seq x y z
N MET A 1 -17.29 26.79 -6.33
CA MET A 1 -16.10 26.12 -5.77
C MET A 1 -15.86 24.91 -6.62
N THR A 2 -14.78 24.88 -7.38
CA THR A 2 -14.42 23.69 -8.16
C THR A 2 -13.94 22.61 -7.20
N GLU A 3 -14.72 21.56 -7.05
CA GLU A 3 -14.30 20.37 -6.32
C GLU A 3 -13.06 19.82 -7.01
N THR A 4 -11.92 19.95 -6.36
CA THR A 4 -10.66 19.44 -6.91
C THR A 4 -10.59 17.96 -6.58
N TYR A 5 -10.89 17.13 -7.57
CA TYR A 5 -10.70 15.68 -7.52
C TYR A 5 -9.33 15.33 -8.11
N VAL A 6 -8.50 14.67 -7.36
CA VAL A 6 -7.21 14.16 -7.83
C VAL A 6 -7.05 12.72 -7.40
N GLU A 7 -6.66 11.89 -8.35
CA GLU A 7 -6.40 10.46 -8.17
C GLU A 7 -4.95 10.16 -8.49
N CYS A 8 -4.31 9.35 -7.67
CA CYS A 8 -2.95 8.89 -7.88
C CYS A 8 -2.84 7.42 -7.48
N MET A 9 -2.24 6.60 -8.34
CA MET A 9 -2.05 5.17 -8.11
C MET A 9 -0.56 4.84 -8.03
N VAL A 10 -0.19 4.07 -7.01
CA VAL A 10 1.20 3.65 -6.77
C VAL A 10 1.25 2.14 -6.59
N LYS A 11 2.12 1.49 -7.37
CA LYS A 11 2.34 0.05 -7.28
C LYS A 11 3.31 -0.25 -6.15
N HIS A 12 2.87 -1.05 -5.18
CA HIS A 12 3.73 -1.52 -4.09
C HIS A 12 4.63 -2.66 -4.58
N VAL A 13 5.93 -2.50 -4.38
CA VAL A 13 6.92 -3.53 -4.74
C VAL A 13 6.99 -4.57 -3.63
N THR A 14 6.37 -5.71 -3.86
CA THR A 14 6.38 -6.83 -2.92
C THR A 14 7.77 -7.43 -2.81
N LYS A 15 8.17 -7.81 -1.60
CA LYS A 15 9.46 -8.47 -1.36
C LYS A 15 9.61 -9.72 -2.23
N PRO A 16 10.76 -9.90 -2.91
CA PRO A 16 10.97 -11.04 -3.83
C PRO A 16 10.79 -12.39 -3.13
N VAL A 17 11.11 -12.47 -1.83
CA VAL A 17 10.93 -13.69 -1.02
C VAL A 17 9.48 -14.18 -1.04
N LEU A 18 8.50 -13.27 -0.97
CA LEU A 18 7.08 -13.64 -0.99
C LEU A 18 6.67 -14.24 -2.34
N LYS A 19 7.19 -13.70 -3.45
CA LYS A 19 6.94 -14.25 -4.78
C LYS A 19 7.52 -15.65 -4.93
N VAL A 20 8.76 -15.86 -4.46
CA VAL A 20 9.41 -17.18 -4.46
C VAL A 20 8.59 -18.18 -3.63
N LEU A 21 8.11 -17.77 -2.45
CA LEU A 21 7.26 -18.61 -1.62
C LEU A 21 5.98 -19.06 -2.34
N VAL A 22 5.32 -18.14 -3.05
CA VAL A 22 4.12 -18.45 -3.83
C VAL A 22 4.43 -19.48 -4.94
N TYR A 23 5.51 -19.29 -5.69
CA TYR A 23 5.91 -20.26 -6.73
C TYR A 23 6.23 -21.64 -6.13
N LEU A 24 6.94 -21.67 -5.00
CA LEU A 24 7.24 -22.91 -4.30
C LEU A 24 5.96 -23.62 -3.83
N LEU A 25 5.00 -22.88 -3.32
CA LEU A 25 3.71 -23.43 -2.89
C LEU A 25 2.91 -24.02 -4.07
N TRP A 26 2.93 -23.35 -5.23
CA TRP A 26 2.31 -23.85 -6.46
C TRP A 26 2.97 -25.15 -6.94
N THR A 27 4.31 -25.24 -6.90
CA THR A 27 5.03 -26.45 -7.29
C THR A 27 4.73 -27.63 -6.35
N ILE A 28 4.70 -27.41 -5.04
CA ILE A 28 4.31 -28.45 -4.05
C ILE A 28 2.87 -28.90 -4.30
N CYS A 29 1.94 -27.97 -4.53
CA CYS A 29 0.54 -28.27 -4.83
C CYS A 29 0.42 -29.18 -6.07
N ALA A 30 1.16 -28.88 -7.14
CA ALA A 30 1.15 -29.66 -8.35
C ALA A 30 1.72 -31.09 -8.13
N ILE A 31 2.84 -31.21 -7.41
CA ILE A 31 3.47 -32.51 -7.10
C ILE A 31 2.51 -33.36 -6.25
N VAL A 32 1.98 -32.81 -5.16
CA VAL A 32 1.04 -33.54 -4.28
C VAL A 32 -0.21 -33.96 -5.05
N GLY A 33 -0.75 -33.08 -5.90
CA GLY A 33 -1.93 -33.39 -6.71
C GLY A 33 -1.70 -34.53 -7.70
N ILE A 34 -0.57 -34.50 -8.44
CA ILE A 34 -0.21 -35.54 -9.42
C ILE A 34 -0.01 -36.89 -8.72
N PHE A 35 0.81 -36.93 -7.65
CA PHE A 35 1.04 -38.17 -6.92
C PHE A 35 -0.23 -38.74 -6.31
N SER A 36 -1.08 -37.90 -5.71
CA SER A 36 -2.35 -38.34 -5.12
C SER A 36 -3.30 -38.89 -6.17
N PHE A 37 -3.31 -38.31 -7.36
CA PHE A 37 -4.10 -38.81 -8.48
C PHE A 37 -3.62 -40.19 -8.95
N LEU A 38 -2.30 -40.38 -9.12
CA LEU A 38 -1.69 -41.63 -9.58
C LEU A 38 -1.92 -42.80 -8.60
N ILE A 39 -1.89 -42.54 -7.27
CA ILE A 39 -2.07 -43.54 -6.22
C ILE A 39 -3.57 -43.67 -5.85
N ASN A 40 -4.44 -42.94 -6.50
CA ASN A 40 -5.89 -42.90 -6.22
C ASN A 40 -6.22 -42.51 -4.76
N ASN A 41 -5.43 -41.62 -4.18
CA ASN A 41 -5.55 -41.18 -2.79
C ASN A 41 -6.39 -39.91 -2.67
N VAL A 42 -7.64 -40.05 -2.25
CA VAL A 42 -8.61 -38.94 -2.12
C VAL A 42 -8.16 -37.91 -1.07
N ILE A 43 -7.55 -38.34 0.02
CA ILE A 43 -7.08 -37.45 1.08
C ILE A 43 -6.01 -36.52 0.56
N GLY A 44 -5.05 -37.05 -0.22
CA GLY A 44 -4.01 -36.24 -0.83
C GLY A 44 -4.55 -35.22 -1.84
N LEU A 45 -5.61 -35.56 -2.58
CA LEU A 45 -6.29 -34.59 -3.47
C LEU A 45 -6.94 -33.43 -2.70
N ILE A 46 -7.58 -33.72 -1.55
CA ILE A 46 -8.15 -32.67 -0.70
C ILE A 46 -7.06 -31.74 -0.18
N ILE A 47 -5.92 -32.29 0.25
CA ILE A 47 -4.76 -31.53 0.70
C ILE A 47 -4.22 -30.64 -0.44
N ALA A 48 -4.08 -31.19 -1.65
CA ALA A 48 -3.64 -30.42 -2.81
C ALA A 48 -4.57 -29.23 -3.13
N ILE A 49 -5.88 -29.43 -3.07
CA ILE A 49 -6.87 -28.35 -3.25
C ILE A 49 -6.69 -27.27 -2.17
N GLY A 50 -6.54 -27.66 -0.91
CA GLY A 50 -6.30 -26.73 0.20
C GLY A 50 -5.03 -25.88 0.01
N LEU A 51 -3.93 -26.51 -0.43
CA LEU A 51 -2.68 -25.84 -0.77
C LEU A 51 -2.84 -24.86 -1.94
N GLY A 52 -3.58 -25.25 -2.99
CA GLY A 52 -3.87 -24.43 -4.15
C GLY A 52 -4.68 -23.16 -3.78
N VAL A 53 -5.69 -23.32 -2.93
CA VAL A 53 -6.48 -22.20 -2.41
C VAL A 53 -5.58 -21.25 -1.59
N GLY A 54 -4.73 -21.78 -0.72
CA GLY A 54 -3.77 -21.00 0.06
C GLY A 54 -2.79 -20.23 -0.84
N ALA A 55 -2.23 -20.90 -1.85
CA ALA A 55 -1.33 -20.29 -2.84
C ALA A 55 -2.01 -19.16 -3.61
N TYR A 56 -3.29 -19.33 -3.99
CA TYR A 56 -4.07 -18.31 -4.66
C TYR A 56 -4.26 -17.05 -3.80
N PHE A 57 -4.64 -17.20 -2.53
CA PHE A 57 -4.77 -16.06 -1.62
C PHE A 57 -3.44 -15.36 -1.34
N LEU A 58 -2.35 -16.11 -1.20
CA LEU A 58 -1.02 -15.51 -1.08
C LEU A 58 -0.63 -14.74 -2.34
N ASN A 59 -0.89 -15.29 -3.52
CA ASN A 59 -0.59 -14.63 -4.80
C ASN A 59 -1.35 -13.29 -4.94
N MET A 60 -2.61 -13.22 -4.51
CA MET A 60 -3.37 -11.95 -4.50
C MET A 60 -2.69 -10.87 -3.66
N ASN A 61 -1.98 -11.25 -2.59
CA ASN A 61 -1.25 -10.33 -1.74
C ASN A 61 0.15 -9.96 -2.28
N THR A 62 0.57 -10.51 -3.41
CA THR A 62 1.84 -10.14 -4.05
C THR A 62 1.71 -9.03 -5.09
N ASP A 63 0.51 -8.73 -5.57
CA ASP A 63 0.23 -7.64 -6.49
C ASP A 63 -0.70 -6.63 -5.81
N ILE A 64 -0.07 -5.67 -5.12
CA ILE A 64 -0.76 -4.63 -4.35
C ILE A 64 -0.51 -3.30 -5.04
N GLU A 65 -1.56 -2.54 -5.25
CA GLU A 65 -1.51 -1.15 -5.65
C GLU A 65 -2.23 -0.31 -4.60
N TYR A 66 -1.68 0.87 -4.28
CA TYR A 66 -2.35 1.86 -3.45
C TYR A 66 -2.87 2.98 -4.32
N GLU A 67 -4.10 3.35 -4.09
CA GLU A 67 -4.79 4.43 -4.78
C GLU A 67 -5.11 5.52 -3.78
N TYR A 68 -4.64 6.73 -4.06
CA TYR A 68 -4.91 7.91 -3.26
C TYR A 68 -5.93 8.77 -3.97
N LEU A 69 -7.02 9.02 -3.30
CA LEU A 69 -8.11 9.85 -3.78
C LEU A 69 -8.17 11.10 -2.92
N TYR A 70 -7.99 12.25 -3.53
CA TYR A 70 -8.23 13.53 -2.88
C TYR A 70 -9.56 14.09 -3.37
N CYS A 71 -10.49 14.31 -2.47
CA CYS A 71 -11.78 14.91 -2.76
C CYS A 71 -12.27 15.66 -1.51
N ASP A 72 -12.74 16.89 -1.69
CA ASP A 72 -13.42 17.67 -0.64
C ASP A 72 -12.66 17.73 0.70
N LYS A 73 -11.37 18.04 0.66
CA LYS A 73 -10.45 18.11 1.82
C LYS A 73 -10.22 16.78 2.54
N GLU A 74 -10.56 15.68 1.91
CA GLU A 74 -10.30 14.34 2.44
C GLU A 74 -9.35 13.58 1.53
N ILE A 75 -8.42 12.86 2.15
CA ILE A 75 -7.53 11.91 1.50
C ILE A 75 -8.04 10.52 1.83
N THR A 76 -8.47 9.78 0.83
CA THR A 76 -8.85 8.38 0.97
C THR A 76 -7.73 7.51 0.39
N VAL A 77 -7.36 6.46 1.11
CA VAL A 77 -6.38 5.48 0.65
C VAL A 77 -7.09 4.15 0.46
N ASP A 78 -7.13 3.69 -0.78
CA ASP A 78 -7.66 2.39 -1.14
C ASP A 78 -6.51 1.44 -1.51
N LYS A 79 -6.64 0.18 -1.12
CA LYS A 79 -5.74 -0.90 -1.50
C LYS A 79 -6.39 -1.74 -2.58
N VAL A 80 -5.75 -1.83 -3.73
CA VAL A 80 -6.18 -2.66 -4.85
C VAL A 80 -5.34 -3.93 -4.88
N LEU A 81 -5.99 -5.08 -4.76
CA LEU A 81 -5.38 -6.40 -4.77
C LEU A 81 -5.55 -7.04 -6.13
N ALA A 82 -4.46 -7.49 -6.75
CA ALA A 82 -4.46 -8.17 -8.05
C ALA A 82 -5.32 -7.43 -9.10
N ARG A 83 -5.35 -6.09 -9.06
CA ARG A 83 -6.11 -5.20 -9.96
C ARG A 83 -7.62 -5.49 -10.04
N SER A 84 -8.15 -6.27 -9.12
CA SER A 84 -9.56 -6.72 -9.17
C SER A 84 -10.37 -6.38 -7.93
N LYS A 85 -9.74 -6.42 -6.74
CA LYS A 85 -10.43 -6.16 -5.47
C LYS A 85 -9.92 -4.87 -4.86
N ARG A 86 -10.78 -3.86 -4.79
CA ARG A 86 -10.54 -2.60 -4.11
C ARG A 86 -11.06 -2.69 -2.68
N LYS A 87 -10.24 -2.30 -1.72
CA LYS A 87 -10.60 -2.23 -0.31
C LYS A 87 -10.12 -0.90 0.27
N ARG A 88 -11.02 -0.11 0.81
CA ARG A 88 -10.66 1.11 1.56
C ARG A 88 -9.85 0.72 2.80
N VAL A 89 -8.70 1.37 2.97
CA VAL A 89 -7.79 1.11 4.08
C VAL A 89 -7.95 2.17 5.15
N ASP A 90 -7.90 3.45 4.77
CA ASP A 90 -8.03 4.56 5.71
C ASP A 90 -8.54 5.83 5.00
N LYS A 91 -8.98 6.81 5.79
CA LYS A 91 -9.49 8.09 5.35
C LYS A 91 -8.97 9.18 6.28
N PHE A 92 -8.45 10.27 5.71
CA PHE A 92 -7.79 11.34 6.44
C PHE A 92 -8.37 12.70 6.06
N ASP A 93 -8.81 13.46 7.05
CA ASP A 93 -9.21 14.85 6.90
C ASP A 93 -7.94 15.73 6.82
N VAL A 94 -7.79 16.53 5.77
CA VAL A 94 -6.64 17.43 5.60
C VAL A 94 -6.56 18.47 6.72
N GLY A 95 -7.69 18.86 7.30
CA GLY A 95 -7.73 19.77 8.45
C GLY A 95 -7.00 19.23 9.69
N LYS A 96 -6.97 17.91 9.86
CA LYS A 96 -6.35 17.20 10.99
C LYS A 96 -4.91 16.75 10.73
N ILE A 97 -4.40 16.94 9.52
CA ILE A 97 -2.99 16.74 9.21
C ILE A 97 -2.20 17.84 9.92
N GLU A 98 -1.13 17.46 10.62
CA GLU A 98 -0.24 18.39 11.30
C GLU A 98 0.81 18.95 10.33
N ILE A 99 1.44 18.07 9.57
CA ILE A 99 2.47 18.39 8.59
C ILE A 99 2.44 17.36 7.46
N LEU A 100 2.69 17.80 6.23
CA LEU A 100 2.97 16.99 5.05
C LEU A 100 4.27 17.49 4.42
N ALA A 101 5.29 16.66 4.33
CA ALA A 101 6.57 17.02 3.75
C ALA A 101 7.26 15.81 3.09
N PRO A 102 8.24 16.03 2.20
CA PRO A 102 9.09 14.98 1.68
C PRO A 102 9.76 14.19 2.81
N ILE A 103 9.94 12.88 2.63
CA ILE A 103 10.43 11.99 3.69
C ILE A 103 11.81 12.39 4.26
N LYS A 104 12.62 13.11 3.47
CA LYS A 104 13.95 13.60 3.84
C LYS A 104 13.97 15.08 4.23
N SER A 105 12.82 15.74 4.29
CA SER A 105 12.71 17.14 4.64
C SER A 105 13.08 17.39 6.11
N TYR A 106 13.80 18.48 6.36
CA TYR A 106 14.17 18.93 7.72
C TYR A 106 12.93 19.33 8.55
N HIS A 107 11.84 19.69 7.90
CA HIS A 107 10.58 20.00 8.58
C HIS A 107 10.01 18.82 9.40
N LEU A 108 10.46 17.59 9.13
CA LEU A 108 10.06 16.39 9.87
C LEU A 108 10.92 16.13 11.11
N ASP A 109 11.99 16.92 11.36
CA ASP A 109 12.94 16.68 12.43
C ASP A 109 12.28 16.73 13.83
N ASP A 110 11.38 17.67 14.04
CA ASP A 110 10.62 17.80 15.28
C ASP A 110 9.68 16.62 15.55
N TYR A 111 9.38 15.84 14.51
CA TYR A 111 8.47 14.71 14.56
C TYR A 111 9.18 13.35 14.66
N LYS A 112 10.52 13.31 14.49
CA LYS A 112 11.31 12.06 14.46
C LYS A 112 11.17 11.22 15.73
N ASN A 113 11.08 11.87 16.89
CA ASN A 113 11.04 11.21 18.20
C ASN A 113 9.61 10.89 18.66
N ARG A 114 8.58 11.19 17.87
CA ARG A 114 7.21 10.90 18.24
C ARG A 114 6.88 9.42 18.05
N GLN A 115 6.32 8.83 19.07
CA GLN A 115 5.75 7.48 18.99
C GLN A 115 4.43 7.55 18.21
N ALA A 116 4.47 7.23 16.93
CA ALA A 116 3.31 7.20 16.07
C ALA A 116 3.22 5.84 15.35
N LYS A 117 2.00 5.37 15.12
CA LYS A 117 1.76 4.19 14.30
C LYS A 117 2.14 4.49 12.86
N VAL A 118 3.13 3.78 12.32
CA VAL A 118 3.58 3.94 10.93
C VAL A 118 2.64 3.18 10.00
N LEU A 119 2.08 3.89 9.03
CA LEU A 119 1.28 3.36 7.94
C LEU A 119 2.01 3.68 6.63
N ASP A 120 2.54 2.67 5.97
CA ASP A 120 3.26 2.83 4.71
C ASP A 120 2.38 2.36 3.54
N PHE A 121 2.01 3.32 2.71
CA PHE A 121 1.23 3.12 1.49
C PHE A 121 2.02 3.46 0.24
N SER A 122 3.34 3.66 0.34
CA SER A 122 4.23 3.94 -0.79
C SER A 122 4.54 2.69 -1.62
N SER A 123 5.34 2.87 -2.66
CA SER A 123 5.91 1.74 -3.42
C SER A 123 6.80 0.82 -2.58
N GLY A 124 7.29 1.28 -1.42
CA GLY A 124 8.23 0.57 -0.57
C GLY A 124 9.67 0.58 -1.10
N VAL A 125 9.95 1.34 -2.16
CA VAL A 125 11.28 1.46 -2.77
C VAL A 125 11.85 2.86 -2.55
N GLU A 126 13.11 2.92 -2.14
CA GLU A 126 13.85 4.19 -2.07
C GLU A 126 14.43 4.52 -3.45
N ASN A 127 13.69 5.32 -4.21
CA ASN A 127 14.17 5.84 -5.48
C ASN A 127 15.01 7.11 -5.28
N GLN A 128 15.80 7.49 -6.28
CA GLN A 128 16.43 8.79 -6.31
C GLN A 128 16.08 9.49 -7.63
N PRO A 129 15.39 10.64 -7.59
CA PRO A 129 14.90 11.36 -6.40
C PRO A 129 13.80 10.60 -5.65
N ASP A 130 13.78 10.77 -4.31
CA ASP A 130 12.79 10.12 -3.45
C ASP A 130 11.48 10.91 -3.50
N HIS A 131 10.45 10.32 -4.08
CA HIS A 131 9.13 10.94 -4.24
C HIS A 131 8.17 10.66 -3.08
N ARG A 132 8.67 10.02 -2.02
CA ARG A 132 7.83 9.71 -0.85
C ARG A 132 7.65 10.94 0.02
N PHE A 133 6.41 11.13 0.45
CA PHE A 133 6.00 12.15 1.40
C PHE A 133 5.53 11.48 2.70
N VAL A 134 5.70 12.21 3.79
CA VAL A 134 5.23 11.79 5.11
C VAL A 134 4.27 12.85 5.63
N PHE A 135 3.14 12.39 6.18
CA PHE A 135 2.32 13.28 6.98
C PHE A 135 2.02 12.66 8.36
N PHE A 136 1.87 13.54 9.33
CA PHE A 136 1.44 13.18 10.67
C PHE A 136 -0.04 13.54 10.85
N TYR A 137 -0.80 12.60 11.40
CA TYR A 137 -2.24 12.72 11.55
C TYR A 137 -2.64 12.54 13.03
N GLU A 138 -3.26 13.56 13.61
CA GLU A 138 -3.75 13.60 15.00
C GLU A 138 -2.69 13.16 16.04
N GLY A 139 -1.40 13.39 15.78
CA GLY A 139 -0.30 13.00 16.67
C GLY A 139 -0.07 11.50 16.83
N GLN A 140 -0.90 10.66 16.25
CA GLN A 140 -0.92 9.21 16.49
C GLN A 140 -0.49 8.38 15.29
N LYS A 141 -0.65 8.88 14.07
CA LYS A 141 -0.33 8.15 12.84
C LYS A 141 0.74 8.90 12.04
N LYS A 142 1.76 8.17 11.63
CA LYS A 142 2.75 8.59 10.63
C LYS A 142 2.43 7.87 9.33
N VAL A 143 1.97 8.59 8.33
CA VAL A 143 1.54 8.03 7.05
C VAL A 143 2.56 8.37 5.98
N ILE A 144 3.01 7.35 5.24
CA ILE A 144 3.95 7.48 4.13
C ILE A 144 3.18 7.25 2.84
N LEU A 145 3.26 8.21 1.92
CA LEU A 145 2.65 8.18 0.59
C LEU A 145 3.71 8.45 -0.48
N GLU A 146 3.37 8.15 -1.72
CA GLU A 146 4.15 8.56 -2.91
C GLU A 146 3.22 9.27 -3.88
N PRO A 147 2.77 10.51 -3.53
CA PRO A 147 1.75 11.23 -4.27
C PRO A 147 2.32 11.85 -5.55
N SER A 148 1.44 12.07 -6.54
CA SER A 148 1.80 12.90 -7.70
C SER A 148 1.96 14.37 -7.30
N PRO A 149 2.73 15.18 -8.07
CA PRO A 149 2.87 16.62 -7.83
C PRO A 149 1.51 17.35 -7.81
N GLU A 150 0.57 16.89 -8.63
CA GLU A 150 -0.79 17.43 -8.69
C GLU A 150 -1.56 17.19 -7.40
N PHE A 151 -1.39 16.00 -6.81
CA PHE A 151 -1.99 15.63 -5.52
C PHE A 151 -1.44 16.53 -4.40
N VAL A 152 -0.11 16.68 -4.32
CA VAL A 152 0.54 17.56 -3.33
C VAL A 152 0.04 18.99 -3.47
N LYS A 153 -0.06 19.50 -4.71
CA LYS A 153 -0.57 20.84 -5.00
C LYS A 153 -2.03 21.02 -4.57
N ALA A 154 -2.88 19.99 -4.77
CA ALA A 154 -4.27 20.02 -4.34
C ALA A 154 -4.38 20.13 -2.81
N VAL A 155 -3.58 19.36 -2.06
CA VAL A 155 -3.53 19.43 -0.59
C VAL A 155 -2.96 20.77 -0.13
N TYR A 156 -1.89 21.28 -0.80
CA TYR A 156 -1.30 22.58 -0.51
C TYR A 156 -2.30 23.73 -0.62
N ASN A 157 -3.15 23.72 -1.65
CA ASN A 157 -4.16 24.76 -1.85
C ASN A 157 -5.14 24.90 -0.67
N VAL A 158 -5.35 23.82 0.07
CA VAL A 158 -6.26 23.79 1.23
C VAL A 158 -5.52 24.04 2.54
N ALA A 159 -4.30 23.57 2.67
CA ALA A 159 -3.51 23.66 3.89
C ALA A 159 -2.07 24.17 3.63
N PRO A 160 -1.89 25.39 3.10
CA PRO A 160 -0.58 25.87 2.64
C PRO A 160 0.47 26.01 3.76
N ARG A 161 0.02 26.15 5.02
CA ARG A 161 0.91 26.25 6.18
C ARG A 161 1.41 24.91 6.71
N LYS A 162 0.85 23.81 6.20
CA LYS A 162 1.13 22.45 6.68
C LYS A 162 1.82 21.60 5.62
N VAL A 163 1.90 22.06 4.38
CA VAL A 163 2.45 21.29 3.25
C VAL A 163 3.76 21.94 2.79
N PHE A 164 4.82 21.16 2.81
CA PHE A 164 6.17 21.54 2.37
C PHE A 164 6.57 20.66 1.18
N THR A 165 7.33 21.24 0.25
CA THR A 165 7.71 20.57 -1.02
C THR A 165 9.22 20.53 -1.23
N ASP A 166 9.99 21.01 -0.28
CA ASP A 166 11.45 21.12 -0.26
C ASP A 166 12.15 20.09 0.63
#